data_810228de1eaf9a53683182e90626902d
#
_entry.id   810228de1eaf9a53683182e90626902d
#
_cell.length_a   1.000
_cell.length_b   1.000
_cell.length_c   1.000
_cell.angle_alpha   90.00
_cell.angle_beta   90.00
_cell.angle_gamma   90.00
#
_symmetry.space_group_name_H-M   'P 1'
#
loop_
_entity.id
_entity.type
_entity.pdbx_description
1 polymer ?
#
loop_
_entity_poly.entity_id
_entity_poly.type
_entity_poly.pdbx_seq_one_letter_code
_entity_poly.pdbx_strand_id
1 'polypeptide(L)'
;MTSTVSNSARVEPQQERATLRLANFLDVAAVLFAEIGYEATTMTAIAERSGSGIGTLYHYFPDKQSMAFALLNQYAQKVEAYWKPLIEQAETLSHSAFAETFLERVIEFLRERPAYLVTGCADPVFS
;
A
#
# COMPACT_ATOMS: atom_id res chain seq x y z
N MET A 1 32.62 -18.02 2.24
CA MET A 1 32.11 -16.69 2.37
C MET A 1 31.80 -16.05 1.04
N THR A 2 32.74 -16.07 0.13
CA THR A 2 32.51 -15.49 -1.19
C THR A 2 31.35 -16.12 -1.92
N SER A 3 31.19 -17.44 -1.80
CA SER A 3 30.13 -18.16 -2.47
C SER A 3 28.77 -17.76 -1.93
N THR A 4 28.67 -17.48 -0.62
CA THR A 4 27.42 -17.03 0.00
C THR A 4 27.03 -15.66 -0.54
N VAL A 5 28.00 -14.76 -0.68
CA VAL A 5 27.75 -13.43 -1.23
C VAL A 5 27.30 -13.53 -2.69
N SER A 6 27.92 -14.40 -3.46
CA SER A 6 27.52 -14.60 -4.85
C SER A 6 26.09 -15.12 -4.96
N ASN A 7 25.72 -16.05 -4.10
CA ASN A 7 24.36 -16.59 -4.09
C ASN A 7 23.34 -15.52 -3.73
N SER A 8 23.65 -14.69 -2.74
CA SER A 8 22.81 -13.58 -2.37
C SER A 8 22.61 -12.61 -3.53
N ALA A 9 23.67 -12.32 -4.27
CA ALA A 9 23.60 -11.42 -5.40
C ALA A 9 22.71 -11.97 -6.52
N ARG A 10 22.66 -13.30 -6.67
CA ARG A 10 21.80 -13.92 -7.67
C ARG A 10 20.33 -13.92 -7.25
N VAL A 11 20.06 -14.13 -5.99
CA VAL A 11 18.68 -14.23 -5.47
C VAL A 11 18.05 -12.85 -5.35
N GLU A 12 18.78 -11.85 -4.88
CA GLU A 12 18.27 -10.51 -4.67
C GLU A 12 17.64 -9.88 -5.91
N PRO A 13 18.26 -9.91 -7.10
CA PRO A 13 17.62 -9.31 -8.27
C PRO A 13 16.29 -9.95 -8.64
N GLN A 14 16.16 -11.26 -8.45
CA GLN A 14 14.91 -11.94 -8.73
C GLN A 14 13.82 -11.56 -7.73
N GLN A 15 14.19 -11.49 -6.46
CA GLN A 15 13.28 -11.07 -5.41
C GLN A 15 12.88 -9.62 -5.59
N GLU A 16 13.80 -8.77 -5.99
CA GLU A 16 13.50 -7.37 -6.26
C GLU A 16 12.51 -7.23 -7.40
N ARG A 17 12.71 -7.98 -8.49
CA ARG A 17 11.79 -7.95 -9.63
C ARG A 17 10.40 -8.39 -9.24
N ALA A 18 10.31 -9.47 -8.46
CA ALA A 18 9.03 -9.97 -7.98
C ALA A 18 8.36 -8.94 -7.07
N THR A 19 9.12 -8.35 -6.17
CA THR A 19 8.62 -7.33 -5.27
C THR A 19 8.13 -6.10 -6.04
N LEU A 20 8.90 -5.65 -7.03
CA LEU A 20 8.53 -4.51 -7.85
C LEU A 20 7.28 -4.79 -8.67
N ARG A 21 7.17 -5.99 -9.21
CA ARG A 21 6.00 -6.38 -9.99
C ARG A 21 4.75 -6.43 -9.13
N LEU A 22 4.87 -7.00 -7.95
CA LEU A 22 3.77 -7.06 -6.99
C LEU A 22 3.35 -5.65 -6.58
N ALA A 23 4.32 -4.79 -6.29
CA ALA A 23 4.05 -3.40 -5.93
C ALA A 23 3.37 -2.66 -7.08
N ASN A 24 3.80 -2.90 -8.32
CA ASN A 24 3.18 -2.27 -9.48
C ASN A 24 1.73 -2.70 -9.64
N PHE A 25 1.44 -3.99 -9.47
CA PHE A 25 0.07 -4.46 -9.53
C PHE A 25 -0.81 -3.80 -8.47
N LEU A 26 -0.30 -3.69 -7.25
CA LEU A 26 -1.05 -3.07 -6.17
C LEU A 26 -1.25 -1.57 -6.38
N ASP A 27 -0.24 -0.89 -6.90
CA ASP A 27 -0.35 0.54 -7.23
C ASP A 27 -1.42 0.77 -8.29
N VAL A 28 -1.40 -0.04 -9.34
CA VAL A 28 -2.40 0.06 -10.41
C VAL A 28 -3.80 -0.25 -9.88
N ALA A 29 -3.92 -1.28 -9.05
CA ALA A 29 -5.20 -1.61 -8.45
C ALA A 29 -5.73 -0.45 -7.59
N ALA A 30 -4.86 0.14 -6.79
CA ALA A 30 -5.25 1.28 -5.95
C ALA A 30 -5.74 2.46 -6.79
N VAL A 31 -5.05 2.76 -7.88
CA VAL A 31 -5.45 3.83 -8.78
C VAL A 31 -6.81 3.55 -9.39
N LEU A 32 -7.02 2.34 -9.88
CA LEU A 32 -8.29 1.97 -10.49
C LEU A 32 -9.44 1.96 -9.46
N PHE A 33 -9.17 1.44 -8.27
CA PHE A 33 -10.18 1.47 -7.22
C PHE A 33 -10.59 2.92 -6.89
N ALA A 34 -9.63 3.83 -6.91
CA ALA A 34 -9.90 5.24 -6.64
C ALA A 34 -10.62 5.93 -7.81
N GLU A 35 -10.25 5.60 -9.04
CA GLU A 35 -10.82 6.25 -10.22
C GLU A 35 -12.23 5.77 -10.55
N ILE A 36 -12.44 4.46 -10.58
CA ILE A 36 -13.70 3.88 -11.04
C ILE A 36 -14.41 3.05 -9.99
N GLY A 37 -13.82 2.90 -8.81
CA GLY A 37 -14.40 2.13 -7.71
C GLY A 37 -14.04 0.66 -7.75
N TYR A 38 -14.15 0.03 -6.61
CA TYR A 38 -13.78 -1.38 -6.43
C TYR A 38 -14.62 -2.30 -7.33
N GLU A 39 -15.93 -2.09 -7.33
CA GLU A 39 -16.85 -2.96 -8.08
C GLU A 39 -16.61 -2.91 -9.58
N ALA A 40 -16.33 -1.73 -10.11
CA ALA A 40 -16.11 -1.55 -11.54
C ALA A 40 -14.72 -2.00 -12.00
N THR A 41 -13.79 -2.16 -11.09
CA THR A 41 -12.44 -2.59 -11.42
C THR A 41 -12.39 -4.08 -11.65
N THR A 42 -11.76 -4.52 -12.74
CA THR A 42 -11.62 -5.93 -13.07
C THR A 42 -10.16 -6.34 -13.05
N MET A 43 -9.92 -7.63 -12.86
CA MET A 43 -8.55 -8.16 -12.93
C MET A 43 -7.94 -7.91 -14.31
N THR A 44 -8.74 -8.03 -15.37
CA THR A 44 -8.28 -7.75 -16.72
C THR A 44 -7.81 -6.31 -16.86
N ALA A 45 -8.57 -5.36 -16.34
CA ALA A 45 -8.19 -3.94 -16.40
C ALA A 45 -6.89 -3.69 -15.64
N ILE A 46 -6.73 -4.33 -14.49
CA ILE A 46 -5.50 -4.18 -13.71
C ILE A 46 -4.31 -4.72 -14.48
N ALA A 47 -4.45 -5.90 -15.09
CA ALA A 47 -3.37 -6.50 -15.86
C ALA A 47 -2.99 -5.62 -17.06
N GLU A 48 -3.99 -5.15 -17.79
CA GLU A 48 -3.75 -4.30 -18.96
C GLU A 48 -3.04 -3.02 -18.58
N ARG A 49 -3.50 -2.36 -17.55
CA ARG A 49 -2.91 -1.10 -17.10
C ARG A 49 -1.51 -1.30 -16.52
N SER A 50 -1.25 -2.46 -15.98
CA SER A 50 0.07 -2.81 -15.47
C SER A 50 1.07 -3.17 -16.56
N GLY A 51 0.58 -3.40 -17.78
CA GLY A 51 1.43 -3.85 -18.86
C GLY A 51 1.81 -5.31 -18.76
N SER A 52 1.04 -6.11 -18.04
CA SER A 52 1.31 -7.52 -17.81
C SER A 52 0.17 -8.37 -18.29
N GLY A 53 0.45 -9.65 -18.55
CA GLY A 53 -0.60 -10.59 -18.90
C GLY A 53 -1.45 -10.94 -17.70
N ILE A 54 -2.71 -11.30 -17.98
CA ILE A 54 -3.65 -11.67 -16.92
C ILE A 54 -3.17 -12.88 -16.14
N GLY A 55 -2.50 -13.84 -16.81
CA GLY A 55 -1.94 -15.01 -16.13
C GLY A 55 -0.88 -14.66 -15.12
N THR A 56 -0.06 -13.66 -15.43
CA THR A 56 0.96 -13.18 -14.51
C THR A 56 0.31 -12.56 -13.27
N LEU A 57 -0.73 -11.78 -13.48
CA LEU A 57 -1.46 -11.18 -12.35
C LEU A 57 -2.06 -12.25 -11.45
N TYR A 58 -2.72 -13.25 -12.04
CA TYR A 58 -3.32 -14.33 -11.26
C TYR A 58 -2.28 -15.17 -10.52
N HIS A 59 -1.05 -15.17 -10.99
CA HIS A 59 0.03 -15.85 -10.30
C HIS A 59 0.30 -15.19 -8.93
N TYR A 60 0.16 -13.87 -8.86
CA TYR A 60 0.39 -13.13 -7.62
C TYR A 60 -0.86 -12.97 -6.77
N PHE A 61 -2.01 -12.77 -7.40
CA PHE A 61 -3.26 -12.51 -6.71
C PHE A 61 -4.38 -13.32 -7.34
N PRO A 62 -5.03 -14.19 -6.57
CA PRO A 62 -6.10 -15.05 -7.13
C PRO A 62 -7.35 -14.27 -7.53
N ASP A 63 -7.59 -13.13 -6.88
CA ASP A 63 -8.77 -12.32 -7.19
C ASP A 63 -8.57 -10.87 -6.75
N LYS A 64 -9.55 -10.05 -7.07
CA LYS A 64 -9.54 -8.65 -6.76
C LYS A 64 -9.58 -8.40 -5.25
N GLN A 65 -10.30 -9.24 -4.55
CA GLN A 65 -10.43 -9.14 -3.10
C GLN A 65 -9.08 -9.32 -2.40
N SER A 66 -8.26 -10.27 -2.86
CA SER A 66 -6.94 -10.45 -2.26
C SER A 66 -6.04 -9.25 -2.50
N MET A 67 -6.21 -8.57 -3.63
CA MET A 67 -5.49 -7.33 -3.89
C MET A 67 -5.93 -6.23 -2.93
N ALA A 68 -7.23 -6.12 -2.69
CA ALA A 68 -7.76 -5.14 -1.75
C ALA A 68 -7.25 -5.41 -0.34
N PHE A 69 -7.20 -6.66 0.08
CA PHE A 69 -6.64 -7.00 1.39
C PHE A 69 -5.16 -6.66 1.49
N ALA A 70 -4.39 -6.92 0.43
CA ALA A 70 -2.99 -6.56 0.42
C ALA A 70 -2.79 -5.05 0.56
N LEU A 71 -3.63 -4.27 -0.12
CA LEU A 71 -3.59 -2.81 -0.02
C LEU A 71 -3.96 -2.34 1.38
N LEU A 72 -4.99 -2.92 1.98
CA LEU A 72 -5.38 -2.59 3.35
C LEU A 72 -4.26 -2.92 4.33
N ASN A 73 -3.60 -4.05 4.12
CA ASN A 73 -2.49 -4.44 4.98
C ASN A 73 -1.32 -3.46 4.86
N GLN A 74 -0.99 -3.04 3.64
CA GLN A 74 0.05 -2.02 3.43
C GLN A 74 -0.32 -0.71 4.11
N TYR A 75 -1.58 -0.32 3.98
CA TYR A 75 -2.08 0.90 4.60
C TYR A 75 -1.96 0.82 6.11
N ALA A 76 -2.40 -0.31 6.69
CA ALA A 76 -2.32 -0.51 8.13
C ALA A 76 -0.88 -0.43 8.65
N GLN A 77 0.05 -1.02 7.91
CA GLN A 77 1.46 -0.96 8.28
C GLN A 77 2.00 0.46 8.22
N LYS A 78 1.61 1.23 7.22
CA LYS A 78 2.04 2.62 7.10
C LYS A 78 1.46 3.49 8.21
N VAL A 79 0.20 3.27 8.55
CA VAL A 79 -0.45 3.96 9.66
C VAL A 79 0.27 3.65 10.97
N GLU A 80 0.53 2.38 11.21
CA GLU A 80 1.23 1.95 12.42
C GLU A 80 2.61 2.58 12.51
N ALA A 81 3.37 2.50 11.42
CA ALA A 81 4.72 3.07 11.39
C ALA A 81 4.71 4.58 11.59
N TYR A 82 3.71 5.25 11.05
CA TYR A 82 3.57 6.70 11.16
C TYR A 82 3.24 7.13 12.59
N TRP A 83 2.33 6.40 13.25
CA TRP A 83 1.84 6.78 14.57
C TRP A 83 2.66 6.20 15.73
N LYS A 84 3.46 5.18 15.47
CA LYS A 84 4.24 4.54 16.53
C LYS A 84 5.12 5.53 17.32
N PRO A 85 5.91 6.40 16.68
CA PRO A 85 6.70 7.37 17.44
C PRO A 85 5.83 8.29 18.29
N LEU A 86 4.67 8.70 17.81
CA LEU A 86 3.77 9.56 18.54
C LEU A 86 3.21 8.85 19.77
N ILE A 87 2.83 7.58 19.59
CA ILE A 87 2.33 6.78 20.71
C ILE A 87 3.40 6.64 21.79
N GLU A 88 4.64 6.41 21.38
CA GLU A 88 5.76 6.30 22.31
C GLU A 88 6.03 7.59 23.05
N GLN A 89 5.80 8.74 22.41
CA GLN A 89 5.98 10.05 23.00
C GLN A 89 4.81 10.49 23.86
N ALA A 90 3.69 9.80 23.77
CA ALA A 90 2.47 10.20 24.47
C ALA A 90 2.65 10.35 25.98
N GLU A 91 3.50 9.51 26.57
CA GLU A 91 3.74 9.53 27.99
C GLU A 91 4.60 10.71 28.44
N THR A 92 5.40 11.26 27.52
CA THR A 92 6.34 12.32 27.84
C THR A 92 5.82 13.70 27.47
N LEU A 93 4.78 13.79 26.67
CA LEU A 93 4.21 15.05 26.21
C LEU A 93 3.05 15.47 27.11
N SER A 94 2.92 16.78 27.30
CA SER A 94 1.72 17.32 27.93
C SER A 94 0.53 17.11 27.02
N HIS A 95 -0.68 17.23 27.56
CA HIS A 95 -1.90 17.07 26.78
C HIS A 95 -1.94 18.03 25.60
N SER A 96 -1.56 19.28 25.81
CA SER A 96 -1.52 20.29 24.75
C SER A 96 -0.51 19.94 23.67
N ALA A 97 0.69 19.58 24.07
CA ALA A 97 1.75 19.23 23.13
C ALA A 97 1.39 17.98 22.35
N PHE A 98 0.77 17.00 23.01
CA PHE A 98 0.32 15.79 22.34
C PHE A 98 -0.75 16.10 21.29
N ALA A 99 -1.72 16.95 21.67
CA ALA A 99 -2.80 17.31 20.74
C ALA A 99 -2.26 18.02 19.51
N GLU A 100 -1.33 18.95 19.69
CA GLU A 100 -0.72 19.66 18.57
C GLU A 100 0.04 18.72 17.66
N THR A 101 0.86 17.87 18.26
CA THR A 101 1.64 16.88 17.49
C THR A 101 0.72 15.92 16.76
N PHE A 102 -0.35 15.49 17.41
CA PHE A 102 -1.33 14.60 16.80
C PHE A 102 -1.96 15.24 15.58
N LEU A 103 -2.41 16.49 15.71
CA LEU A 103 -3.04 17.21 14.61
C LEU A 103 -2.08 17.41 13.44
N GLU A 104 -0.84 17.80 13.74
CA GLU A 104 0.17 17.98 12.71
C GLU A 104 0.41 16.69 11.93
N ARG A 105 0.50 15.58 12.64
CA ARG A 105 0.72 14.29 11.99
C ARG A 105 -0.48 13.83 11.17
N VAL A 106 -1.69 14.10 11.64
CA VAL A 106 -2.90 13.79 10.87
C VAL A 106 -2.90 14.57 9.57
N ILE A 107 -2.65 15.87 9.65
CA ILE A 107 -2.65 16.73 8.47
C ILE A 107 -1.57 16.27 7.49
N GLU A 108 -0.38 16.01 7.98
CA GLU A 108 0.73 15.55 7.15
C GLU A 108 0.43 14.21 6.49
N PHE A 109 -0.11 13.28 7.25
CA PHE A 109 -0.49 11.97 6.73
C PHE A 109 -1.52 12.11 5.60
N LEU A 110 -2.54 12.94 5.80
CA LEU A 110 -3.58 13.17 4.81
C LEU A 110 -3.04 13.82 3.54
N ARG A 111 -2.07 14.71 3.69
CA ARG A 111 -1.45 15.35 2.52
C ARG A 111 -0.63 14.39 1.69
N GLU A 112 0.12 13.53 2.37
CA GLU A 112 1.02 12.61 1.70
C GLU A 112 0.34 11.41 1.08
N ARG A 113 -0.85 11.08 1.58
CA ARG A 113 -1.53 9.84 1.17
C ARG A 113 -2.98 10.04 0.77
N PRO A 114 -3.25 10.99 -0.13
CA PRO A 114 -4.63 11.21 -0.56
C PRO A 114 -5.23 10.01 -1.27
N ALA A 115 -4.39 9.21 -1.96
CA ALA A 115 -4.86 8.03 -2.66
C ALA A 115 -5.40 6.97 -1.70
N TYR A 116 -4.77 6.83 -0.54
CA TYR A 116 -5.25 5.89 0.46
C TYR A 116 -6.57 6.34 1.07
N LEU A 117 -6.72 7.65 1.26
CA LEU A 117 -7.97 8.20 1.72
C LEU A 117 -9.09 7.94 0.75
N VAL A 118 -8.83 8.20 -0.52
CA VAL A 118 -9.81 7.99 -1.57
C VAL A 118 -10.16 6.51 -1.67
N THR A 119 -9.17 5.64 -1.56
CA THR A 119 -9.40 4.20 -1.58
C THR A 119 -10.22 3.76 -0.38
N GLY A 120 -9.87 4.27 0.80
CA GLY A 120 -10.58 3.96 2.01
C GLY A 120 -11.98 4.53 2.02
N CYS A 121 -12.19 5.65 1.34
CA CYS A 121 -13.46 6.31 1.24
C CYS A 121 -14.20 5.99 -0.05
N ALA A 122 -13.59 5.27 -0.91
CA ALA A 122 -14.25 4.80 -2.11
C ALA A 122 -15.33 3.80 -1.81
N ASP A 123 -15.57 3.70 -0.60
CA ASP A 123 -16.65 3.07 -0.07
C ASP A 123 -17.92 3.73 -0.54
N PRO A 124 -18.97 2.99 -0.69
CA PRO A 124 -20.25 3.49 -1.16
C PRO A 124 -20.77 4.69 -0.42
N VAL A 125 -20.27 4.91 0.77
CA VAL A 125 -20.66 6.06 1.56
C VAL A 125 -20.33 7.36 0.86
N PHE A 126 -19.28 7.36 0.05
CA PHE A 126 -18.80 8.56 -0.61
C PHE A 126 -19.07 8.57 -2.10
N SER A 127 -19.67 7.56 -2.62
CA SER A 127 -19.97 7.51 -4.04
C SER A 127 -21.44 7.70 -4.35
#